data_a84f345d727ebb614d8155dfaacca503
#
_entry.id   a84f345d727ebb614d8155dfaacca503
#
_cell.length_a   1.000
_cell.length_b   1.000
_cell.length_c   1.000
_cell.angle_alpha   90.00
_cell.angle_beta   90.00
_cell.angle_gamma   90.00
#
_symmetry.space_group_name_H-M   'P 1'
#
loop_
_entity.id
_entity.type
_entity.pdbx_description
1 polymer ?
#
loop_
_entity_poly.entity_id
_entity_poly.type
_entity_poly.pdbx_seq_one_letter_code
_entity_poly.pdbx_strand_id
1 'polypeptide(L)'
;MQLTETFEWRGRHVRWGREGTGPAVVFCHGTPWSSRLWAPYAAALRSEFTTYLWDMPGYGESSMEPDHAVSLDVQGELLADLLANWQLDAPHVIAHDYGGAVSLRAHLLHEATYRSLALVDVVALAPWGSDFFRLVRDNADVFIALPPAIHEGALRAYIEGASHGGLTREQSDLLAGPWLGDVGQAAFYRQISQADEAYTDQIEPRYPTLTLPTLVVWGRDDTWIPVDRAYRLAETIPGARLEIVDDAGHLIQFDQPARLAATLQRWLSSQG
;
A
#
# COMPACT_ATOMS: atom_id res chain seq x y z
N MET A 1 0.58 -11.35 -12.70
CA MET A 1 0.45 -10.17 -13.62
C MET A 1 1.80 -9.50 -13.75
N GLN A 2 2.18 -9.06 -14.96
CA GLN A 2 3.38 -8.24 -15.22
C GLN A 2 2.94 -6.79 -15.45
N LEU A 3 3.79 -5.83 -15.05
CA LEU A 3 3.58 -4.42 -15.30
C LEU A 3 4.14 -4.07 -16.69
N THR A 4 3.32 -4.20 -17.73
CA THR A 4 3.74 -4.02 -19.14
C THR A 4 3.65 -2.58 -19.62
N GLU A 5 2.85 -1.75 -18.96
CA GLU A 5 2.54 -0.39 -19.37
C GLU A 5 3.35 0.64 -18.54
N THR A 6 3.46 1.83 -19.08
CA THR A 6 4.11 2.96 -18.40
C THR A 6 3.23 4.20 -18.52
N PHE A 7 3.02 4.90 -17.41
CA PHE A 7 2.43 6.23 -17.36
C PHE A 7 3.52 7.24 -17.05
N GLU A 8 3.71 8.19 -17.95
CA GLU A 8 4.65 9.30 -17.75
C GLU A 8 3.98 10.38 -16.92
N TRP A 9 4.48 10.60 -15.71
CA TRP A 9 3.93 11.58 -14.80
C TRP A 9 5.01 12.49 -14.21
N ARG A 10 5.05 13.75 -14.66
CA ARG A 10 5.98 14.78 -14.16
C ARG A 10 7.45 14.32 -14.15
N GLY A 11 7.87 13.67 -15.22
CA GLY A 11 9.22 13.12 -15.38
C GLY A 11 9.47 11.79 -14.70
N ARG A 12 8.42 11.15 -14.16
CA ARG A 12 8.48 9.81 -13.52
C ARG A 12 7.85 8.78 -14.42
N HIS A 13 8.45 7.60 -14.48
CA HIS A 13 7.85 6.42 -15.11
C HIS A 13 7.09 5.62 -14.06
N VAL A 14 5.78 5.57 -14.17
CA VAL A 14 4.90 4.77 -13.30
C VAL A 14 4.58 3.48 -14.03
N ARG A 15 5.07 2.35 -13.51
CA ARG A 15 4.84 1.03 -14.09
C ARG A 15 3.50 0.49 -13.62
N TRP A 16 2.70 -0.03 -14.55
CA TRP A 16 1.41 -0.59 -14.27
C TRP A 16 1.02 -1.70 -15.24
N GLY A 17 -0.01 -2.47 -14.89
CA GLY A 17 -0.58 -3.50 -15.74
C GLY A 17 -2.02 -3.79 -15.37
N ARG A 18 -2.76 -4.39 -16.31
CA ARG A 18 -4.13 -4.83 -16.08
C ARG A 18 -4.39 -6.20 -16.67
N GLU A 19 -5.28 -6.94 -16.01
CA GLU A 19 -5.76 -8.25 -16.51
C GLU A 19 -7.24 -8.42 -16.17
N GLY A 20 -7.91 -9.29 -16.95
CA GLY A 20 -9.28 -9.69 -16.70
C GLY A 20 -10.32 -8.85 -17.42
N THR A 21 -11.60 -9.10 -17.09
CA THR A 21 -12.76 -8.44 -17.68
C THR A 21 -13.81 -8.21 -16.59
N GLY A 22 -14.60 -7.15 -16.72
CA GLY A 22 -15.63 -6.77 -15.75
C GLY A 22 -15.33 -5.45 -15.04
N PRO A 23 -15.98 -5.14 -13.91
CA PRO A 23 -15.76 -3.93 -13.15
C PRO A 23 -14.30 -3.77 -12.72
N ALA A 24 -13.80 -2.53 -12.69
CA ALA A 24 -12.41 -2.26 -12.36
C ALA A 24 -12.14 -2.41 -10.86
N VAL A 25 -11.02 -3.08 -10.51
CA VAL A 25 -10.45 -3.16 -9.17
C VAL A 25 -9.00 -2.69 -9.22
N VAL A 26 -8.69 -1.64 -8.48
CA VAL A 26 -7.35 -1.05 -8.39
C VAL A 26 -6.73 -1.44 -7.06
N PHE A 27 -5.51 -1.99 -7.11
CA PHE A 27 -4.75 -2.35 -5.92
C PHE A 27 -3.68 -1.31 -5.63
N CYS A 28 -3.68 -0.75 -4.41
CA CYS A 28 -2.66 0.17 -3.93
C CYS A 28 -1.80 -0.54 -2.90
N HIS A 29 -0.50 -0.70 -3.20
CA HIS A 29 0.46 -1.28 -2.26
C HIS A 29 0.94 -0.23 -1.25
N GLY A 30 1.69 -0.66 -0.24
CA GLY A 30 2.31 0.20 0.76
C GLY A 30 3.83 0.15 0.76
N THR A 31 4.42 0.59 1.88
CA THR A 31 5.86 0.60 2.10
C THR A 31 6.28 -0.57 3.03
N PRO A 32 7.40 -1.24 2.77
CA PRO A 32 8.28 -1.17 1.60
C PRO A 32 7.91 -2.21 0.52
N TRP A 33 6.66 -2.28 0.16
CA TRP A 33 6.11 -3.28 -0.74
C TRP A 33 6.09 -2.81 -2.20
N SER A 34 5.55 -3.64 -3.08
CA SER A 34 5.22 -3.32 -4.47
C SER A 34 3.92 -4.02 -4.87
N SER A 35 3.45 -3.78 -6.06
CA SER A 35 2.30 -4.46 -6.63
C SER A 35 2.39 -6.00 -6.60
N ARG A 36 3.60 -6.54 -6.50
CA ARG A 36 3.85 -7.99 -6.40
C ARG A 36 3.14 -8.63 -5.20
N LEU A 37 2.95 -7.87 -4.12
CA LEU A 37 2.19 -8.33 -2.95
C LEU A 37 0.74 -8.68 -3.31
N TRP A 38 0.14 -7.92 -4.23
CA TRP A 38 -1.23 -8.06 -4.67
C TRP A 38 -1.41 -9.00 -5.88
N ALA A 39 -0.33 -9.41 -6.56
CA ALA A 39 -0.40 -10.18 -7.78
C ALA A 39 -1.23 -11.49 -7.67
N PRO A 40 -1.12 -12.29 -6.60
CA PRO A 40 -1.97 -13.49 -6.42
C PRO A 40 -3.47 -13.16 -6.31
N TYR A 41 -3.81 -12.05 -5.64
CA TYR A 41 -5.19 -11.59 -5.44
C TYR A 41 -5.79 -11.07 -6.75
N ALA A 42 -5.04 -10.27 -7.49
CA ALA A 42 -5.43 -9.80 -8.82
C ALA A 42 -5.69 -10.98 -9.76
N ALA A 43 -4.81 -11.98 -9.75
CA ALA A 43 -4.98 -13.19 -10.56
C ALA A 43 -6.23 -14.00 -10.17
N ALA A 44 -6.57 -14.07 -8.87
CA ALA A 44 -7.77 -14.76 -8.40
C ALA A 44 -9.07 -14.06 -8.85
N LEU A 45 -9.06 -12.73 -8.95
CA LEU A 45 -10.24 -11.92 -9.28
C LEU A 45 -10.46 -11.70 -10.79
N ARG A 46 -9.48 -11.99 -11.66
CA ARG A 46 -9.49 -11.64 -13.08
C ARG A 46 -10.61 -12.26 -13.92
N SER A 47 -11.27 -13.31 -13.43
CA SER A 47 -12.42 -13.92 -14.12
C SER A 47 -13.70 -13.08 -14.00
N GLU A 48 -13.79 -12.22 -13.01
CA GLU A 48 -15.00 -11.44 -12.70
C GLU A 48 -14.74 -9.92 -12.74
N PHE A 49 -13.47 -9.51 -12.61
CA PHE A 49 -13.06 -8.12 -12.53
C PHE A 49 -11.90 -7.81 -13.49
N THR A 50 -11.81 -6.56 -13.91
CA THR A 50 -10.59 -6.03 -14.51
C THR A 50 -9.70 -5.50 -13.41
N THR A 51 -8.60 -6.19 -13.11
CA THR A 51 -7.68 -5.85 -12.02
C THR A 51 -6.53 -5.00 -12.53
N TYR A 52 -6.20 -3.93 -11.79
CA TYR A 52 -5.11 -3.00 -12.07
C TYR A 52 -4.07 -3.09 -10.96
N LEU A 53 -2.83 -3.36 -11.35
CA LEU A 53 -1.65 -3.28 -10.48
C LEU A 53 -0.73 -2.17 -10.96
N TRP A 54 -0.11 -1.46 -10.04
CA TRP A 54 0.85 -0.40 -10.32
C TRP A 54 1.85 -0.28 -9.17
N ASP A 55 3.05 0.19 -9.49
CA ASP A 55 4.06 0.51 -8.48
C ASP A 55 4.15 2.02 -8.31
N MET A 56 4.10 2.49 -7.08
CA MET A 56 4.34 3.90 -6.76
C MET A 56 5.75 4.32 -7.20
N PRO A 57 5.98 5.56 -7.69
CA PRO A 57 7.35 6.09 -7.82
C PRO A 57 8.13 5.95 -6.52
N GLY A 58 9.38 5.54 -6.65
CA GLY A 58 10.23 5.17 -5.52
C GLY A 58 10.13 3.69 -5.11
N TYR A 59 9.29 2.89 -5.78
CA TYR A 59 9.02 1.49 -5.42
C TYR A 59 9.01 0.58 -6.65
N GLY A 60 9.29 -0.71 -6.43
CA GLY A 60 9.09 -1.78 -7.39
C GLY A 60 9.79 -1.56 -8.73
N GLU A 61 9.01 -1.52 -9.82
CA GLU A 61 9.48 -1.34 -11.20
C GLU A 61 9.33 0.11 -11.70
N SER A 62 8.76 1.02 -10.86
CA SER A 62 8.64 2.44 -11.18
C SER A 62 9.94 3.19 -10.91
N SER A 63 10.02 4.45 -11.40
CA SER A 63 11.23 5.29 -11.23
C SER A 63 11.68 5.41 -9.78
N MET A 64 12.98 5.31 -9.55
CA MET A 64 13.63 5.47 -8.23
C MET A 64 14.69 6.59 -8.22
N GLU A 65 14.58 7.57 -9.10
CA GLU A 65 15.55 8.66 -9.23
C GLU A 65 15.64 9.49 -7.92
N PRO A 66 16.87 9.96 -7.59
CA PRO A 66 17.13 10.60 -6.29
C PRO A 66 16.38 11.92 -6.04
N ASP A 67 16.09 12.66 -7.10
CA ASP A 67 15.44 13.97 -7.07
C ASP A 67 13.90 13.91 -7.06
N HIS A 68 13.33 12.70 -7.14
CA HIS A 68 11.88 12.56 -7.12
C HIS A 68 11.31 12.60 -5.70
N ALA A 69 10.33 13.49 -5.48
CA ALA A 69 9.49 13.43 -4.30
C ALA A 69 8.58 12.18 -4.37
N VAL A 70 8.53 11.41 -3.28
CA VAL A 70 7.77 10.15 -3.14
C VAL A 70 6.92 10.13 -1.87
N SER A 71 6.66 11.31 -1.30
CA SER A 71 5.83 11.51 -0.12
C SER A 71 4.36 11.20 -0.38
N LEU A 72 3.58 10.98 0.67
CA LEU A 72 2.17 10.56 0.57
C LEU A 72 1.27 11.56 -0.14
N ASP A 73 1.60 12.86 -0.10
CA ASP A 73 0.86 13.90 -0.84
C ASP A 73 1.06 13.74 -2.35
N VAL A 74 2.31 13.55 -2.79
CA VAL A 74 2.65 13.31 -4.20
C VAL A 74 2.01 12.02 -4.72
N GLN A 75 2.05 10.95 -3.93
CA GLN A 75 1.44 9.66 -4.31
C GLN A 75 -0.08 9.74 -4.38
N GLY A 76 -0.73 10.52 -3.50
CA GLY A 76 -2.17 10.73 -3.53
C GLY A 76 -2.64 11.48 -4.76
N GLU A 77 -1.93 12.55 -5.16
CA GLU A 77 -2.20 13.29 -6.40
C GLU A 77 -1.99 12.39 -7.63
N LEU A 78 -0.87 11.64 -7.65
CA LEU A 78 -0.57 10.70 -8.73
C LEU A 78 -1.67 9.66 -8.91
N LEU A 79 -2.19 9.07 -7.84
CA LEU A 79 -3.24 8.07 -7.96
C LEU A 79 -4.49 8.65 -8.65
N ALA A 80 -4.89 9.87 -8.32
CA ALA A 80 -6.01 10.53 -8.99
C ALA A 80 -5.75 10.72 -10.49
N ASP A 81 -4.55 11.21 -10.85
CA ASP A 81 -4.14 11.38 -12.25
C ASP A 81 -4.05 10.03 -12.99
N LEU A 82 -3.62 8.98 -12.32
CA LEU A 82 -3.50 7.63 -12.88
C LEU A 82 -4.89 7.03 -13.18
N LEU A 83 -5.86 7.20 -12.27
CA LEU A 83 -7.24 6.79 -12.50
C LEU A 83 -7.87 7.52 -13.68
N ALA A 84 -7.62 8.82 -13.79
CA ALA A 84 -8.07 9.63 -14.92
C ALA A 84 -7.42 9.16 -16.25
N ASN A 85 -6.12 8.86 -16.23
CA ASN A 85 -5.41 8.30 -17.39
C ASN A 85 -5.98 6.94 -17.83
N TRP A 86 -6.37 6.09 -16.88
CA TRP A 86 -7.02 4.82 -17.17
C TRP A 86 -8.49 4.96 -17.57
N GLN A 87 -9.05 6.17 -17.49
CA GLN A 87 -10.46 6.47 -17.77
C GLN A 87 -11.40 5.65 -16.87
N LEU A 88 -11.02 5.47 -15.63
CA LEU A 88 -11.82 4.75 -14.63
C LEU A 88 -12.76 5.73 -13.92
N ASP A 89 -14.06 5.50 -14.10
CA ASP A 89 -15.11 6.18 -13.33
C ASP A 89 -15.55 5.27 -12.19
N ALA A 90 -15.21 5.67 -10.97
CA ALA A 90 -15.55 4.98 -9.72
C ALA A 90 -15.15 3.47 -9.69
N PRO A 91 -13.85 3.10 -9.80
CA PRO A 91 -13.42 1.73 -9.60
C PRO A 91 -13.58 1.29 -8.13
N HIS A 92 -13.53 -0.02 -7.88
CA HIS A 92 -13.23 -0.53 -6.55
C HIS A 92 -11.74 -0.31 -6.25
N VAL A 93 -11.42 0.09 -5.01
CA VAL A 93 -10.02 0.25 -4.57
C VAL A 93 -9.75 -0.66 -3.39
N ILE A 94 -8.64 -1.40 -3.44
CA ILE A 94 -8.11 -2.23 -2.36
C ILE A 94 -6.73 -1.70 -2.02
N ALA A 95 -6.54 -1.26 -0.79
CA ALA A 95 -5.34 -0.56 -0.35
C ALA A 95 -4.72 -1.23 0.88
N HIS A 96 -3.40 -1.26 0.95
CA HIS A 96 -2.62 -1.76 2.08
C HIS A 96 -1.58 -0.74 2.51
N ASP A 97 -1.35 -0.61 3.81
CA ASP A 97 -0.32 0.25 4.42
C ASP A 97 -0.37 1.70 3.86
N TYR A 98 0.70 2.23 3.27
CA TYR A 98 0.72 3.55 2.60
C TYR A 98 -0.33 3.69 1.50
N GLY A 99 -0.68 2.60 0.82
CA GLY A 99 -1.76 2.60 -0.16
C GLY A 99 -3.08 3.09 0.43
N GLY A 100 -3.32 2.89 1.74
CA GLY A 100 -4.48 3.45 2.46
C GLY A 100 -4.45 4.97 2.49
N ALA A 101 -3.36 5.57 2.98
CA ALA A 101 -3.19 7.03 2.99
C ALA A 101 -3.27 7.62 1.58
N VAL A 102 -2.63 6.97 0.60
CA VAL A 102 -2.64 7.39 -0.81
C VAL A 102 -4.06 7.39 -1.40
N SER A 103 -4.82 6.31 -1.20
CA SER A 103 -6.19 6.21 -1.70
C SER A 103 -7.15 7.16 -1.01
N LEU A 104 -7.02 7.35 0.32
CA LEU A 104 -7.81 8.31 1.08
C LEU A 104 -7.50 9.75 0.66
N ARG A 105 -6.23 10.09 0.44
CA ARG A 105 -5.83 11.42 -0.04
C ARG A 105 -6.34 11.69 -1.45
N ALA A 106 -6.20 10.73 -2.37
CA ALA A 106 -6.71 10.86 -3.73
C ALA A 106 -8.22 11.16 -3.73
N HIS A 107 -8.99 10.46 -2.89
CA HIS A 107 -10.43 10.68 -2.77
C HIS A 107 -10.78 12.02 -2.10
N LEU A 108 -10.17 12.31 -0.95
CA LEU A 108 -10.57 13.46 -0.11
C LEU A 108 -10.00 14.79 -0.57
N LEU A 109 -8.89 14.79 -1.32
CA LEU A 109 -8.17 16.00 -1.71
C LEU A 109 -8.07 16.21 -3.22
N HIS A 110 -8.18 15.14 -4.03
CA HIS A 110 -7.93 15.17 -5.47
C HIS A 110 -9.11 14.63 -6.30
N GLU A 111 -10.33 14.63 -5.73
CA GLU A 111 -11.59 14.33 -6.41
C GLU A 111 -11.67 12.92 -7.04
N ALA A 112 -10.77 12.00 -6.70
CA ALA A 112 -10.87 10.62 -7.15
C ALA A 112 -12.14 9.96 -6.59
N THR A 113 -12.93 9.33 -7.45
CA THR A 113 -14.18 8.65 -7.07
C THR A 113 -13.99 7.15 -7.04
N TYR A 114 -14.60 6.49 -6.05
CA TYR A 114 -14.55 5.04 -5.89
C TYR A 114 -15.96 4.47 -5.70
N ARG A 115 -16.20 3.28 -6.27
CA ARG A 115 -17.40 2.51 -6.00
C ARG A 115 -17.40 1.93 -4.60
N SER A 116 -16.25 1.46 -4.14
CA SER A 116 -16.00 1.01 -2.78
C SER A 116 -14.52 1.06 -2.45
N LEU A 117 -14.18 1.07 -1.16
CA LEU A 117 -12.82 1.11 -0.65
C LEU A 117 -12.61 -0.01 0.38
N ALA A 118 -11.60 -0.84 0.18
CA ALA A 118 -11.13 -1.81 1.17
C ALA A 118 -9.75 -1.38 1.70
N LEU A 119 -9.66 -1.16 3.01
CA LEU A 119 -8.49 -0.70 3.74
C LEU A 119 -7.93 -1.86 4.55
N VAL A 120 -6.77 -2.39 4.17
CA VAL A 120 -6.13 -3.57 4.76
C VAL A 120 -4.86 -3.13 5.48
N ASP A 121 -4.82 -3.21 6.81
CA ASP A 121 -3.67 -2.84 7.66
C ASP A 121 -3.04 -1.49 7.25
N VAL A 122 -3.87 -0.44 7.15
CA VAL A 122 -3.48 0.81 6.48
C VAL A 122 -2.87 1.86 7.41
N VAL A 123 -1.94 2.62 6.87
CA VAL A 123 -1.55 3.92 7.43
C VAL A 123 -2.67 4.93 7.14
N ALA A 124 -3.34 5.37 8.20
CA ALA A 124 -4.46 6.32 8.12
C ALA A 124 -4.55 7.25 9.34
N LEU A 125 -4.09 6.83 10.49
CA LEU A 125 -4.22 7.53 11.77
C LEU A 125 -2.87 7.66 12.47
N ALA A 126 -2.46 8.86 12.81
CA ALA A 126 -1.26 9.09 13.62
C ALA A 126 -1.46 8.62 15.10
N PRO A 127 -0.36 8.28 15.82
CA PRO A 127 1.00 8.11 15.31
C PRO A 127 1.19 6.78 14.57
N TRP A 128 2.09 6.76 13.61
CA TRP A 128 2.51 5.57 12.87
C TRP A 128 4.03 5.57 12.63
N GLY A 129 4.55 4.45 12.16
CA GLY A 129 5.99 4.22 12.00
C GLY A 129 6.62 3.62 13.26
N SER A 130 7.37 2.53 13.09
CA SER A 130 8.13 1.86 14.14
C SER A 130 9.31 2.72 14.65
N ASP A 131 9.95 2.31 15.75
CA ASP A 131 11.17 2.95 16.24
C ASP A 131 12.29 2.92 15.19
N PHE A 132 12.42 1.81 14.47
CA PHE A 132 13.38 1.70 13.35
C PHE A 132 13.03 2.69 12.24
N PHE A 133 11.76 2.80 11.88
CA PHE A 133 11.29 3.73 10.85
C PHE A 133 11.62 5.19 11.22
N ARG A 134 11.34 5.58 12.45
CA ARG A 134 11.67 6.92 12.95
C ARG A 134 13.19 7.17 12.97
N LEU A 135 13.98 6.18 13.42
CA LEU A 135 15.44 6.28 13.43
C LEU A 135 15.99 6.48 12.01
N VAL A 136 15.49 5.73 11.04
CA VAL A 136 15.87 5.87 9.62
C VAL A 136 15.49 7.23 9.08
N ARG A 137 14.24 7.66 9.31
CA ARG A 137 13.74 8.96 8.85
C ARG A 137 14.67 10.12 9.30
N ASP A 138 15.07 10.07 10.54
CA ASP A 138 15.88 11.15 11.14
C ASP A 138 17.37 11.06 10.78
N ASN A 139 17.84 9.94 10.18
CA ASN A 139 19.25 9.68 9.86
C ASN A 139 19.47 9.01 8.50
N ALA A 140 18.64 9.31 7.50
CA ALA A 140 18.62 8.58 6.22
C ALA A 140 19.99 8.52 5.53
N ASP A 141 20.76 9.60 5.53
CA ASP A 141 22.08 9.66 4.91
C ASP A 141 23.07 8.62 5.50
N VAL A 142 22.99 8.37 6.82
CA VAL A 142 23.80 7.36 7.49
C VAL A 142 23.41 5.97 7.02
N PHE A 143 22.11 5.70 6.90
CA PHE A 143 21.59 4.41 6.45
C PHE A 143 21.84 4.16 4.96
N ILE A 144 21.76 5.17 4.12
CA ILE A 144 22.11 5.09 2.68
C ILE A 144 23.58 4.68 2.51
N ALA A 145 24.46 5.12 3.39
CA ALA A 145 25.89 4.80 3.35
C ALA A 145 26.28 3.43 3.93
N LEU A 146 25.31 2.64 4.41
CA LEU A 146 25.62 1.29 4.93
C LEU A 146 26.26 0.40 3.86
N PRO A 147 27.22 -0.46 4.24
CA PRO A 147 27.68 -1.51 3.36
C PRO A 147 26.51 -2.40 2.90
N PRO A 148 26.47 -2.85 1.62
CA PRO A 148 25.31 -3.58 1.07
C PRO A 148 24.87 -4.79 1.89
N ALA A 149 25.80 -5.58 2.44
CA ALA A 149 25.46 -6.74 3.27
C ALA A 149 24.81 -6.36 4.61
N ILE A 150 25.19 -5.21 5.17
CA ILE A 150 24.58 -4.70 6.43
C ILE A 150 23.18 -4.16 6.12
N HIS A 151 23.04 -3.42 5.02
CA HIS A 151 21.71 -2.98 4.56
C HIS A 151 20.77 -4.16 4.33
N GLU A 152 21.18 -5.18 3.56
CA GLU A 152 20.37 -6.37 3.31
C GLU A 152 19.93 -7.06 4.60
N GLY A 153 20.85 -7.22 5.56
CA GLY A 153 20.54 -7.81 6.86
C GLY A 153 19.51 -7.01 7.64
N ALA A 154 19.65 -5.68 7.70
CA ALA A 154 18.70 -4.78 8.38
C ALA A 154 17.34 -4.77 7.67
N LEU A 155 17.32 -4.70 6.35
CA LEU A 155 16.10 -4.73 5.52
C LEU A 155 15.31 -6.02 5.76
N ARG A 156 15.97 -7.19 5.67
CA ARG A 156 15.30 -8.47 5.86
C ARG A 156 14.74 -8.63 7.27
N ALA A 157 15.49 -8.23 8.29
CA ALA A 157 15.02 -8.25 9.68
C ALA A 157 13.82 -7.33 9.87
N TYR A 158 13.80 -6.16 9.23
CA TYR A 158 12.67 -5.23 9.26
C TYR A 158 11.43 -5.84 8.59
N ILE A 159 11.56 -6.37 7.38
CA ILE A 159 10.47 -7.01 6.63
C ILE A 159 9.91 -8.23 7.37
N GLU A 160 10.77 -9.06 7.96
CA GLU A 160 10.36 -10.25 8.74
C GLU A 160 9.43 -9.88 9.90
N GLY A 161 9.68 -8.74 10.54
CA GLY A 161 8.85 -8.23 11.64
C GLY A 161 7.41 -7.84 11.24
N ALA A 162 7.10 -7.79 9.96
CA ALA A 162 5.75 -7.46 9.47
C ALA A 162 4.82 -8.69 9.41
N SER A 163 5.36 -9.92 9.42
CA SER A 163 4.58 -11.16 9.37
C SER A 163 4.43 -11.75 10.78
N HIS A 164 3.25 -12.24 11.12
CA HIS A 164 3.00 -12.99 12.34
C HIS A 164 3.56 -14.43 12.24
N GLY A 165 3.34 -15.08 11.11
CA GLY A 165 3.74 -16.47 10.87
C GLY A 165 5.20 -16.64 10.44
N GLY A 166 5.92 -15.56 10.18
CA GLY A 166 7.22 -15.56 9.54
C GLY A 166 7.14 -15.71 8.02
N LEU A 167 8.21 -15.29 7.33
CA LEU A 167 8.28 -15.32 5.87
C LEU A 167 9.10 -16.51 5.38
N THR A 168 8.64 -17.17 4.33
CA THR A 168 9.50 -18.10 3.59
C THR A 168 10.63 -17.33 2.92
N ARG A 169 11.71 -18.03 2.57
CA ARG A 169 12.83 -17.41 1.84
C ARG A 169 12.37 -16.76 0.54
N GLU A 170 11.49 -17.41 -0.20
CA GLU A 170 10.94 -16.88 -1.45
C GLU A 170 10.15 -15.57 -1.24
N GLN A 171 9.33 -15.51 -0.19
CA GLN A 171 8.60 -14.32 0.19
C GLN A 171 9.56 -13.19 0.61
N SER A 172 10.55 -13.49 1.45
CA SER A 172 11.57 -12.52 1.85
C SER A 172 12.37 -12.00 0.65
N ASP A 173 12.75 -12.87 -0.30
CA ASP A 173 13.47 -12.49 -1.52
C ASP A 173 12.59 -11.63 -2.45
N LEU A 174 11.30 -11.95 -2.56
CA LEU A 174 10.32 -11.17 -3.32
C LEU A 174 10.21 -9.73 -2.80
N LEU A 175 10.13 -9.58 -1.47
CA LEU A 175 9.92 -8.28 -0.82
C LEU A 175 11.21 -7.46 -0.74
N ALA A 176 12.35 -8.10 -0.45
CA ALA A 176 13.63 -7.41 -0.31
C ALA A 176 14.27 -7.05 -1.67
N GLY A 177 14.02 -7.86 -2.71
CA GLY A 177 14.72 -7.75 -4.00
C GLY A 177 14.77 -6.35 -4.60
N PRO A 178 13.66 -5.60 -4.69
CA PRO A 178 13.65 -4.24 -5.25
C PRO A 178 14.55 -3.23 -4.52
N TRP A 179 14.87 -3.49 -3.26
CA TRP A 179 15.63 -2.61 -2.38
C TRP A 179 17.13 -2.92 -2.33
N LEU A 180 17.56 -3.99 -3.00
CA LEU A 180 18.98 -4.36 -3.06
C LEU A 180 19.72 -3.59 -4.16
N GLY A 181 21.06 -3.50 -4.01
CA GLY A 181 21.92 -2.72 -4.90
C GLY A 181 21.83 -1.21 -4.62
N ASP A 182 22.70 -0.44 -5.27
CA ASP A 182 22.90 0.98 -4.97
C ASP A 182 21.63 1.83 -5.12
N VAL A 183 20.87 1.60 -6.18
CA VAL A 183 19.63 2.33 -6.46
C VAL A 183 18.53 1.96 -5.46
N GLY A 184 18.31 0.65 -5.25
CA GLY A 184 17.28 0.17 -4.35
C GLY A 184 17.54 0.54 -2.89
N GLN A 185 18.81 0.41 -2.43
CA GLN A 185 19.21 0.80 -1.09
C GLN A 185 18.94 2.30 -0.83
N ALA A 186 19.39 3.16 -1.75
CA ALA A 186 19.16 4.59 -1.62
C ALA A 186 17.66 4.94 -1.64
N ALA A 187 16.87 4.29 -2.51
CA ALA A 187 15.45 4.51 -2.61
C ALA A 187 14.70 4.07 -1.35
N PHE A 188 15.09 2.92 -0.75
CA PHE A 188 14.49 2.42 0.50
C PHE A 188 14.57 3.45 1.64
N TYR A 189 15.74 4.00 1.89
CA TYR A 189 15.92 4.96 2.98
C TYR A 189 15.34 6.34 2.64
N ARG A 190 15.38 6.75 1.38
CA ARG A 190 14.83 8.02 0.92
C ARG A 190 13.30 8.08 1.05
N GLN A 191 12.57 7.01 0.71
CA GLN A 191 11.12 7.01 0.87
C GLN A 191 10.70 7.10 2.35
N ILE A 192 11.47 6.49 3.26
CA ILE A 192 11.25 6.62 4.71
C ILE A 192 11.54 8.06 5.17
N SER A 193 12.59 8.70 4.64
CA SER A 193 12.94 10.07 5.02
C SER A 193 11.89 11.12 4.63
N GLN A 194 11.04 10.81 3.65
CA GLN A 194 9.94 11.67 3.21
C GLN A 194 8.60 11.37 3.92
N ALA A 195 8.63 10.45 4.90
CA ALA A 195 7.45 10.11 5.68
C ALA A 195 7.15 11.22 6.72
N ASP A 196 5.90 11.68 6.70
CA ASP A 196 5.43 12.70 7.65
C ASP A 196 3.97 12.41 8.05
N GLU A 197 3.72 12.37 9.35
CA GLU A 197 2.37 12.15 9.90
C GLU A 197 1.40 13.28 9.51
N ALA A 198 1.90 14.47 9.20
CA ALA A 198 1.10 15.60 8.71
C ALA A 198 0.24 15.22 7.48
N TYR A 199 0.68 14.25 6.68
CA TYR A 199 -0.11 13.79 5.52
C TYR A 199 -1.36 12.99 5.91
N THR A 200 -1.34 12.29 7.04
CA THR A 200 -2.53 11.62 7.60
C THR A 200 -3.37 12.59 8.42
N ASP A 201 -2.74 13.45 9.23
CA ASP A 201 -3.41 14.47 10.05
C ASP A 201 -4.26 15.43 9.22
N GLN A 202 -3.79 15.75 8.00
CA GLN A 202 -4.53 16.62 7.08
C GLN A 202 -5.88 16.03 6.64
N ILE A 203 -5.99 14.71 6.54
CA ILE A 203 -7.18 14.03 6.03
C ILE A 203 -8.03 13.38 7.12
N GLU A 204 -7.47 13.05 8.28
CA GLU A 204 -8.22 12.43 9.39
C GLU A 204 -9.50 13.18 9.74
N PRO A 205 -9.55 14.54 9.86
CA PRO A 205 -10.78 15.26 10.16
C PRO A 205 -11.87 15.13 9.08
N ARG A 206 -11.53 14.63 7.89
CA ARG A 206 -12.49 14.43 6.78
C ARG A 206 -13.05 13.00 6.73
N TYR A 207 -12.55 12.04 7.50
CA TYR A 207 -13.09 10.67 7.49
C TYR A 207 -14.58 10.59 7.80
N PRO A 208 -15.16 11.41 8.71
CA PRO A 208 -16.61 11.44 8.92
C PRO A 208 -17.44 11.87 7.70
N THR A 209 -16.82 12.43 6.66
CA THR A 209 -17.50 12.82 5.42
C THR A 209 -17.48 11.74 4.34
N LEU A 210 -16.77 10.63 4.57
CA LEU A 210 -16.73 9.51 3.63
C LEU A 210 -18.10 8.83 3.57
N THR A 211 -18.72 8.81 2.40
CA THR A 211 -20.04 8.20 2.18
C THR A 211 -19.98 6.94 1.32
N LEU A 212 -18.80 6.62 0.75
CA LEU A 212 -18.64 5.42 -0.07
C LEU A 212 -18.58 4.16 0.82
N PRO A 213 -19.08 3.02 0.32
CA PRO A 213 -18.94 1.75 1.03
C PRO A 213 -17.48 1.47 1.37
N THR A 214 -17.18 1.29 2.66
CA THR A 214 -15.82 1.08 3.15
C THR A 214 -15.73 -0.22 3.97
N LEU A 215 -14.70 -1.01 3.69
CA LEU A 215 -14.32 -2.19 4.46
C LEU A 215 -12.95 -1.93 5.10
N VAL A 216 -12.84 -2.16 6.41
CA VAL A 216 -11.59 -2.16 7.16
C VAL A 216 -11.24 -3.60 7.52
N VAL A 217 -10.10 -4.11 7.07
CA VAL A 217 -9.59 -5.44 7.38
C VAL A 217 -8.27 -5.28 8.12
N TRP A 218 -8.07 -6.07 9.20
CA TRP A 218 -6.85 -5.90 9.98
C TRP A 218 -6.36 -7.20 10.59
N GLY A 219 -5.05 -7.43 10.54
CA GLY A 219 -4.40 -8.48 11.29
C GLY A 219 -4.43 -8.19 12.79
N ARG A 220 -4.89 -9.16 13.60
CA ARG A 220 -4.95 -8.99 15.06
C ARG A 220 -3.59 -8.74 15.66
N ASP A 221 -2.58 -9.40 15.10
CA ASP A 221 -1.22 -9.43 15.59
C ASP A 221 -0.29 -8.47 14.81
N ASP A 222 -0.86 -7.44 14.17
CA ASP A 222 -0.08 -6.40 13.49
C ASP A 222 0.73 -5.60 14.51
N THR A 223 2.05 -5.81 14.48
CA THR A 223 3.01 -5.12 15.37
C THR A 223 3.52 -3.80 14.77
N TRP A 224 3.26 -3.54 13.49
CA TRP A 224 3.64 -2.30 12.84
C TRP A 224 2.58 -1.21 13.02
N ILE A 225 1.31 -1.58 12.80
CA ILE A 225 0.17 -0.68 13.00
C ILE A 225 -0.85 -1.42 13.88
N PRO A 226 -0.84 -1.15 15.19
CA PRO A 226 -1.65 -1.90 16.15
C PRO A 226 -3.14 -1.92 15.81
N VAL A 227 -3.80 -3.03 16.11
CA VAL A 227 -5.21 -3.30 15.76
C VAL A 227 -6.21 -2.29 16.33
N ASP A 228 -5.85 -1.52 17.36
CA ASP A 228 -6.68 -0.41 17.86
C ASP A 228 -6.94 0.67 16.80
N ARG A 229 -6.04 0.82 15.82
CA ARG A 229 -6.24 1.70 14.67
C ARG A 229 -7.39 1.26 13.78
N ALA A 230 -7.60 -0.06 13.63
CA ALA A 230 -8.74 -0.59 12.87
C ALA A 230 -10.07 -0.20 13.52
N TYR A 231 -10.19 -0.37 14.84
CA TYR A 231 -11.40 -0.01 15.58
C TYR A 231 -11.68 1.48 15.46
N ARG A 232 -10.66 2.31 15.72
CA ARG A 232 -10.78 3.77 15.63
C ARG A 232 -11.16 4.22 14.20
N LEU A 233 -10.54 3.65 13.18
CA LEU A 233 -10.83 3.98 11.78
C LEU A 233 -12.27 3.60 11.41
N ALA A 234 -12.71 2.40 11.78
CA ALA A 234 -14.07 1.92 11.52
C ALA A 234 -15.15 2.73 12.29
N GLU A 235 -14.85 3.22 13.49
CA GLU A 235 -15.74 4.12 14.23
C GLU A 235 -15.84 5.50 13.60
N THR A 236 -14.74 5.97 12.97
CA THR A 236 -14.66 7.32 12.39
C THR A 236 -15.30 7.40 11.00
N ILE A 237 -15.22 6.33 10.20
CA ILE A 237 -15.81 6.30 8.85
C ILE A 237 -17.26 5.79 8.93
N PRO A 238 -18.26 6.61 8.54
CA PRO A 238 -19.67 6.23 8.65
C PRO A 238 -20.00 4.97 7.85
N GLY A 239 -20.58 3.97 8.50
CA GLY A 239 -21.00 2.73 7.86
C GLY A 239 -19.87 1.78 7.44
N ALA A 240 -18.65 2.04 7.87
CA ALA A 240 -17.53 1.13 7.61
C ALA A 240 -17.80 -0.25 8.22
N ARG A 241 -17.49 -1.30 7.46
CA ARG A 241 -17.48 -2.68 7.96
C ARG A 241 -16.08 -3.01 8.47
N LEU A 242 -16.01 -3.68 9.61
CA LEU A 242 -14.74 -4.10 10.21
C LEU A 242 -14.63 -5.64 10.20
N GLU A 243 -13.50 -6.14 9.76
CA GLU A 243 -13.11 -7.55 9.87
C GLU A 243 -11.71 -7.65 10.47
N ILE A 244 -11.59 -8.29 11.65
CA ILE A 244 -10.31 -8.59 12.27
C ILE A 244 -9.97 -10.04 11.95
N VAL A 245 -8.73 -10.28 11.55
CA VAL A 245 -8.23 -11.60 11.16
C VAL A 245 -7.21 -12.07 12.19
N ASP A 246 -7.53 -13.17 12.86
CA ASP A 246 -6.67 -13.80 13.84
C ASP A 246 -5.45 -14.45 13.15
N ASP A 247 -4.35 -14.63 13.89
CA ASP A 247 -3.09 -15.21 13.42
C ASP A 247 -2.53 -14.49 12.17
N ALA A 248 -2.68 -13.19 12.13
CA ALA A 248 -2.19 -12.34 11.04
C ALA A 248 -1.53 -11.06 11.58
N GLY A 249 -0.35 -10.76 11.08
CA GLY A 249 0.36 -9.50 11.28
C GLY A 249 0.04 -8.48 10.19
N HIS A 250 0.96 -7.54 9.99
CA HIS A 250 0.84 -6.49 8.97
C HIS A 250 0.83 -7.05 7.54
N LEU A 251 1.51 -8.18 7.29
CA LEU A 251 1.48 -8.89 6.01
C LEU A 251 0.39 -9.97 5.99
N ILE A 252 -0.85 -9.58 6.25
CA ILE A 252 -2.02 -10.46 6.20
C ILE A 252 -2.12 -11.23 4.87
N GLN A 253 -1.56 -10.65 3.78
CA GLN A 253 -1.50 -11.28 2.46
C GLN A 253 -0.70 -12.57 2.46
N PHE A 254 0.26 -12.73 3.35
CA PHE A 254 1.07 -13.94 3.52
C PHE A 254 0.64 -14.78 4.71
N ASP A 255 0.23 -14.14 5.80
CA ASP A 255 -0.16 -14.85 7.02
C ASP A 255 -1.50 -15.59 6.86
N GLN A 256 -2.51 -14.94 6.25
CA GLN A 256 -3.85 -15.48 6.08
C GLN A 256 -4.40 -15.29 4.65
N PRO A 257 -3.69 -15.76 3.60
CA PRO A 257 -4.02 -15.48 2.20
C PRO A 257 -5.41 -15.94 1.79
N ALA A 258 -5.84 -17.13 2.22
CA ALA A 258 -7.15 -17.67 1.89
C ALA A 258 -8.28 -16.87 2.56
N ARG A 259 -8.07 -16.44 3.80
CA ARG A 259 -9.04 -15.63 4.55
C ARG A 259 -9.21 -14.26 3.89
N LEU A 260 -8.11 -13.58 3.62
CA LEU A 260 -8.14 -12.27 2.97
C LEU A 260 -8.78 -12.36 1.57
N ALA A 261 -8.41 -13.35 0.75
CA ALA A 261 -9.00 -13.54 -0.58
C ALA A 261 -10.51 -13.72 -0.51
N ALA A 262 -11.01 -14.58 0.40
CA ALA A 262 -12.44 -14.80 0.59
C ALA A 262 -13.17 -13.53 1.09
N THR A 263 -12.53 -12.74 1.95
CA THR A 263 -13.08 -11.48 2.45
C THR A 263 -13.22 -10.45 1.34
N LEU A 264 -12.15 -10.26 0.55
CA LEU A 264 -12.17 -9.31 -0.58
C LEU A 264 -13.16 -9.74 -1.66
N GLN A 265 -13.25 -11.04 -1.99
CA GLN A 265 -14.22 -11.57 -2.95
C GLN A 265 -15.67 -11.29 -2.49
N ARG A 266 -16.01 -11.63 -1.23
CA ARG A 266 -17.34 -11.34 -0.66
C ARG A 266 -17.66 -9.85 -0.66
N TRP A 267 -16.67 -9.03 -0.30
CA TRP A 267 -16.82 -7.59 -0.31
C TRP A 267 -17.17 -7.06 -1.70
N LEU A 268 -16.36 -7.36 -2.69
CA LEU A 268 -16.57 -6.91 -4.07
C LEU A 268 -17.91 -7.38 -4.63
N SER A 269 -18.28 -8.65 -4.42
CA SER A 269 -19.56 -9.21 -4.87
C SER A 269 -20.76 -8.52 -4.22
N SER A 270 -20.61 -7.97 -3.01
CA SER A 270 -21.70 -7.26 -2.32
C SER A 270 -21.88 -5.80 -2.79
N GLN A 271 -21.00 -5.29 -3.65
CA GLN A 271 -21.02 -3.92 -4.20
C GLN A 271 -21.50 -3.86 -5.66
N GLY A 272 -21.89 -5.01 -6.21
CA GLY A 272 -22.33 -5.19 -7.60
C GLY A 272 -23.70 -4.60 -7.94
#